data_0ebcaf392e34c17597805a74699b68fb
#
_entry.id   0ebcaf392e34c17597805a74699b68fb
#
_cell.length_a   1.000
_cell.length_b   1.000
_cell.length_c   1.000
_cell.angle_alpha   90.00
_cell.angle_beta   90.00
_cell.angle_gamma   90.00
#
_symmetry.space_group_name_H-M   'P 1'
#
loop_
_entity.id
_entity.type
_entity.pdbx_description
1 polymer ?
#
loop_
_entity_poly.entity_id
_entity_poly.type
_entity_poly.pdbx_seq_one_letter_code
_entity_poly.pdbx_strand_id
1 'polypeptide(L)'
;MMIRSVAVLACLITAAVMGYFIRDINRRFPNPSVCEQYTKDSPAMLDGLEITPLSTHIYSYDEYRERYPDSLDAGEHAKDWKVIVYKLAFRNTTEKELRFEADSFLAVAQNSGFHNGVSQENRKKNQTIQPGEVQEIELSCTVTEILIGKKWFQKLEEETYTLVYWWYPVEKELVFTNE
;
A
#
# COMPACT_ATOMS: atom_id res chain seq x y z
N MET A 1 -13.50 -11.05 -55.84
CA MET A 1 -12.06 -10.87 -55.54
C MET A 1 -11.81 -9.61 -54.74
N MET A 2 -12.37 -8.45 -55.07
CA MET A 2 -12.20 -7.16 -54.39
C MET A 2 -12.53 -7.16 -52.87
N ILE A 3 -13.62 -7.78 -52.40
CA ILE A 3 -14.03 -7.81 -51.00
C ILE A 3 -13.00 -8.52 -50.11
N ARG A 4 -12.39 -9.61 -50.58
CA ARG A 4 -11.33 -10.33 -49.82
C ARG A 4 -10.07 -9.46 -49.66
N SER A 5 -9.70 -8.70 -50.68
CA SER A 5 -8.52 -7.80 -50.62
C SER A 5 -8.75 -6.62 -49.66
N VAL A 6 -9.96 -6.07 -49.63
CA VAL A 6 -10.33 -5.00 -48.67
C VAL A 6 -10.33 -5.52 -47.25
N ALA A 7 -10.86 -6.72 -46.99
CA ALA A 7 -10.83 -7.32 -45.65
C ALA A 7 -9.41 -7.57 -45.16
N VAL A 8 -8.53 -8.10 -46.01
CA VAL A 8 -7.11 -8.33 -45.67
C VAL A 8 -6.41 -7.01 -45.35
N LEU A 9 -6.62 -5.96 -46.15
CA LEU A 9 -6.03 -4.64 -45.89
C LEU A 9 -6.52 -4.05 -44.57
N ALA A 10 -7.81 -4.16 -44.27
CA ALA A 10 -8.36 -3.70 -43.00
C ALA A 10 -7.74 -4.43 -41.80
N CYS A 11 -7.59 -5.76 -41.89
CA CYS A 11 -6.92 -6.53 -40.84
C CYS A 11 -5.45 -6.09 -40.62
N LEU A 12 -4.71 -5.85 -41.71
CA LEU A 12 -3.32 -5.38 -41.60
C LEU A 12 -3.21 -4.02 -40.97
N ILE A 13 -4.09 -3.07 -41.33
CA ILE A 13 -4.13 -1.75 -40.71
C ILE A 13 -4.46 -1.86 -39.21
N THR A 14 -5.47 -2.65 -38.87
CA THR A 14 -5.84 -2.87 -37.45
C THR A 14 -4.67 -3.47 -36.65
N ALA A 15 -4.01 -4.48 -37.20
CA ALA A 15 -2.86 -5.10 -36.55
C ALA A 15 -1.68 -4.11 -36.35
N ALA A 16 -1.42 -3.26 -37.35
CA ALA A 16 -0.39 -2.24 -37.25
C ALA A 16 -0.72 -1.18 -36.18
N VAL A 17 -1.95 -0.72 -36.14
CA VAL A 17 -2.44 0.23 -35.12
C VAL A 17 -2.36 -0.37 -33.73
N MET A 18 -2.82 -1.61 -33.54
CA MET A 18 -2.71 -2.31 -32.26
C MET A 18 -1.25 -2.49 -31.84
N GLY A 19 -0.38 -2.91 -32.77
CA GLY A 19 1.05 -3.05 -32.49
C GLY A 19 1.69 -1.74 -32.06
N TYR A 20 1.31 -0.62 -32.66
CA TYR A 20 1.76 0.71 -32.26
C TYR A 20 1.31 1.03 -30.81
N PHE A 21 0.04 0.84 -30.49
CA PHE A 21 -0.47 1.12 -29.14
C PHE A 21 0.17 0.21 -28.09
N ILE A 22 0.32 -1.09 -28.36
CA ILE A 22 1.00 -2.01 -27.44
C ILE A 22 2.44 -1.55 -27.18
N ARG A 23 3.16 -1.18 -28.25
CA ARG A 23 4.53 -0.67 -28.09
C ARG A 23 4.58 0.63 -27.28
N ASP A 24 3.66 1.57 -27.53
CA ASP A 24 3.60 2.84 -26.80
C ASP A 24 3.27 2.63 -25.32
N ILE A 25 2.32 1.76 -25.02
CA ILE A 25 1.97 1.38 -23.64
C ILE A 25 3.17 0.72 -22.95
N ASN A 26 3.79 -0.29 -23.56
CA ASN A 26 4.94 -0.97 -22.96
C ASN A 26 6.16 -0.07 -22.79
N ARG A 27 6.28 1.00 -23.60
CA ARG A 27 7.33 1.99 -23.42
C ARG A 27 7.06 2.94 -22.26
N ARG A 28 5.79 3.31 -22.06
CA ARG A 28 5.38 4.19 -20.95
C ARG A 28 5.30 3.42 -19.63
N PHE A 29 4.94 2.16 -19.69
CA PHE A 29 4.73 1.28 -18.55
C PHE A 29 5.58 0.00 -18.73
N PRO A 30 6.89 0.06 -18.45
CA PRO A 30 7.74 -1.10 -18.52
C PRO A 30 7.32 -2.16 -17.51
N ASN A 31 7.40 -3.44 -17.89
CA ASN A 31 7.11 -4.57 -17.03
C ASN A 31 8.35 -5.50 -16.98
N PRO A 32 8.84 -5.85 -15.79
CA PRO A 32 8.30 -5.51 -14.46
C PRO A 32 8.60 -4.06 -14.05
N SER A 33 7.78 -3.53 -13.14
CA SER A 33 8.09 -2.28 -12.46
C SER A 33 9.39 -2.43 -11.65
N VAL A 34 10.18 -1.38 -11.57
CA VAL A 34 11.29 -1.32 -10.62
C VAL A 34 10.70 -1.10 -9.24
N CYS A 35 11.12 -1.89 -8.24
CA CYS A 35 10.71 -1.73 -6.87
C CYS A 35 11.82 -1.03 -6.08
N GLU A 36 11.50 0.08 -5.43
CA GLU A 36 12.35 0.79 -4.47
C GLU A 36 11.83 0.54 -3.06
N GLN A 37 12.70 0.00 -2.22
CA GLN A 37 12.37 -0.32 -0.83
C GLN A 37 13.03 0.66 0.12
N TYR A 38 12.25 1.14 1.08
CA TYR A 38 12.66 2.09 2.11
C TYR A 38 12.47 1.46 3.48
N THR A 39 13.44 1.69 4.35
CA THR A 39 13.50 1.10 5.70
C THR A 39 13.67 2.19 6.75
N LYS A 40 13.74 1.80 8.02
CA LYS A 40 14.03 2.71 9.15
C LYS A 40 15.35 3.47 8.95
N ASP A 41 16.36 2.82 8.35
CA ASP A 41 17.69 3.42 8.12
C ASP A 41 17.77 4.19 6.78
N SER A 42 16.80 4.01 5.92
CA SER A 42 16.70 4.67 4.61
C SER A 42 15.26 5.13 4.38
N PRO A 43 14.85 6.27 4.98
CA PRO A 43 13.49 6.79 4.87
C PRO A 43 13.08 7.14 3.45
N ALA A 44 11.78 7.06 3.17
CA ALA A 44 11.19 7.48 1.92
C ALA A 44 10.94 8.99 1.89
N MET A 45 10.91 9.56 0.68
CA MET A 45 10.47 10.94 0.47
C MET A 45 9.22 10.97 -0.41
N LEU A 46 8.17 11.63 0.06
CA LEU A 46 6.92 11.85 -0.65
C LEU A 46 6.50 13.31 -0.53
N ASP A 47 6.64 14.07 -1.61
CA ASP A 47 6.19 15.47 -1.71
C ASP A 47 6.63 16.38 -0.54
N GLY A 48 7.84 16.15 -0.03
CA GLY A 48 8.42 16.91 1.09
C GLY A 48 8.14 16.30 2.47
N LEU A 49 7.43 15.20 2.55
CA LEU A 49 7.34 14.37 3.75
C LEU A 49 8.41 13.29 3.71
N GLU A 50 9.29 13.27 4.70
CA GLU A 50 10.15 12.14 4.99
C GLU A 50 9.35 11.12 5.80
N ILE A 51 9.27 9.88 5.33
CA ILE A 51 8.47 8.80 5.91
C ILE A 51 9.40 7.68 6.36
N THR A 52 9.42 7.41 7.65
CA THR A 52 10.23 6.37 8.27
C THR A 52 9.33 5.25 8.77
N PRO A 53 9.41 4.02 8.24
CA PRO A 53 8.74 2.87 8.85
C PRO A 53 9.40 2.53 10.19
N LEU A 54 8.60 2.43 11.26
CA LEU A 54 9.13 2.17 12.61
C LEU A 54 8.94 0.71 13.02
N SER A 55 7.68 0.26 13.12
CA SER A 55 7.36 -1.11 13.55
C SER A 55 6.00 -1.55 13.06
N THR A 56 5.75 -2.86 13.11
CA THR A 56 4.43 -3.48 12.96
C THR A 56 4.05 -4.21 14.24
N HIS A 57 2.77 -4.24 14.54
CA HIS A 57 2.23 -5.05 15.61
C HIS A 57 0.92 -5.72 15.17
N ILE A 58 0.74 -6.99 15.54
CA ILE A 58 -0.44 -7.77 15.21
C ILE A 58 -1.26 -7.94 16.49
N TYR A 59 -2.46 -7.42 16.48
CA TYR A 59 -3.41 -7.55 17.57
C TYR A 59 -4.47 -8.59 17.22
N SER A 60 -4.94 -9.34 18.23
CA SER A 60 -6.27 -9.91 18.16
C SER A 60 -7.29 -8.76 18.12
N TYR A 61 -8.49 -9.05 17.64
CA TYR A 61 -9.51 -8.00 17.55
C TYR A 61 -9.88 -7.40 18.93
N ASP A 62 -9.92 -8.23 19.96
CA ASP A 62 -10.27 -7.78 21.31
C ASP A 62 -9.17 -6.85 21.88
N GLU A 63 -7.89 -7.22 21.75
CA GLU A 63 -6.75 -6.37 22.14
C GLU A 63 -6.72 -5.05 21.37
N TYR A 64 -7.03 -5.12 20.07
CA TYR A 64 -7.10 -3.93 19.24
C TYR A 64 -8.20 -2.97 19.70
N ARG A 65 -9.39 -3.46 20.00
CA ARG A 65 -10.49 -2.64 20.51
C ARG A 65 -10.21 -2.03 21.88
N GLU A 66 -9.53 -2.75 22.75
CA GLU A 66 -9.12 -2.22 24.04
C GLU A 66 -8.15 -1.05 23.89
N ARG A 67 -7.20 -1.17 22.95
CA ARG A 67 -6.20 -0.14 22.70
C ARG A 67 -6.73 1.04 21.88
N TYR A 68 -7.65 0.78 20.97
CA TYR A 68 -8.23 1.78 20.05
C TYR A 68 -9.75 1.79 20.15
N PRO A 69 -10.32 2.24 21.28
CA PRO A 69 -11.76 2.18 21.53
C PRO A 69 -12.60 2.99 20.55
N ASP A 70 -12.02 4.00 19.92
CA ASP A 70 -12.67 4.84 18.91
C ASP A 70 -12.52 4.28 17.47
N SER A 71 -11.90 3.11 17.30
CA SER A 71 -11.73 2.46 15.99
C SER A 71 -13.07 1.98 15.43
N LEU A 72 -13.09 1.70 14.11
CA LEU A 72 -14.27 1.21 13.42
C LEU A 72 -14.84 -0.05 14.10
N ASP A 73 -16.15 -0.04 14.34
CA ASP A 73 -16.84 -1.19 14.91
C ASP A 73 -16.97 -2.31 13.88
N ALA A 74 -16.29 -3.41 14.11
CA ALA A 74 -16.52 -4.63 13.38
C ALA A 74 -17.57 -5.43 14.18
N GLY A 75 -18.69 -5.75 13.60
CA GLY A 75 -19.79 -6.45 14.26
C GLY A 75 -19.41 -7.80 14.88
N GLU A 76 -20.39 -8.62 15.29
CA GLU A 76 -20.19 -9.87 16.04
C GLU A 76 -19.25 -10.92 15.41
N HIS A 77 -18.94 -10.79 14.11
CA HIS A 77 -18.04 -11.71 13.39
C HIS A 77 -16.55 -11.39 13.54
N ALA A 78 -16.22 -10.40 14.34
CA ALA A 78 -14.84 -9.91 14.46
C ALA A 78 -13.89 -10.80 15.29
N LYS A 79 -14.38 -11.85 15.94
CA LYS A 79 -13.54 -12.74 16.79
C LYS A 79 -12.44 -13.46 16.02
N ASP A 80 -12.65 -13.69 14.72
CA ASP A 80 -11.69 -14.36 13.85
C ASP A 80 -10.85 -13.34 13.05
N TRP A 81 -10.85 -12.09 13.47
CA TRP A 81 -10.09 -11.03 12.83
C TRP A 81 -8.83 -10.72 13.62
N LYS A 82 -7.78 -10.36 12.89
CA LYS A 82 -6.59 -9.73 13.44
C LYS A 82 -6.39 -8.39 12.78
N VAL A 83 -5.75 -7.48 13.48
CA VAL A 83 -5.44 -6.14 12.98
C VAL A 83 -3.95 -5.94 13.03
N ILE A 84 -3.38 -5.61 11.88
CA ILE A 84 -1.97 -5.25 11.77
C ILE A 84 -1.91 -3.72 11.88
N VAL A 85 -1.16 -3.23 12.85
CA VAL A 85 -0.92 -1.81 13.06
C VAL A 85 0.51 -1.50 12.62
N TYR A 86 0.65 -0.55 11.71
CA TYR A 86 1.89 -0.02 11.18
C TYR A 86 2.19 1.32 11.85
N LYS A 87 3.32 1.43 12.50
CA LYS A 87 3.78 2.67 13.09
C LYS A 87 4.80 3.34 12.18
N LEU A 88 4.57 4.61 11.84
CA LEU A 88 5.42 5.41 10.98
C LEU A 88 5.75 6.75 11.65
N ALA A 89 6.92 7.30 11.35
CA ALA A 89 7.23 8.69 11.64
C ALA A 89 7.19 9.49 10.33
N PHE A 90 6.50 10.62 10.36
CA PHE A 90 6.42 11.58 9.26
C PHE A 90 7.12 12.86 9.68
N ARG A 91 8.07 13.31 8.88
CA ARG A 91 8.76 14.57 9.07
C ARG A 91 8.50 15.49 7.90
N ASN A 92 7.97 16.67 8.18
CA ASN A 92 7.85 17.72 7.16
C ASN A 92 9.21 18.40 6.96
N THR A 93 9.81 18.20 5.79
CA THR A 93 11.10 18.77 5.42
C THR A 93 10.99 20.11 4.67
N THR A 94 9.77 20.61 4.49
CA THR A 94 9.50 21.87 3.79
C THR A 94 9.26 23.04 4.74
N GLU A 95 9.15 24.25 4.19
CA GLU A 95 8.80 25.47 4.92
C GLU A 95 7.28 25.73 4.98
N LYS A 96 6.46 24.80 4.44
CA LYS A 96 5.00 24.90 4.39
C LYS A 96 4.36 23.77 5.18
N GLU A 97 3.18 24.03 5.70
CA GLU A 97 2.33 22.98 6.25
C GLU A 97 2.01 21.94 5.17
N LEU A 98 2.14 20.67 5.51
CA LEU A 98 1.81 19.54 4.65
C LEU A 98 0.70 18.71 5.26
N ARG A 99 -0.16 18.16 4.38
CA ARG A 99 -1.23 17.27 4.76
C ARG A 99 -0.90 15.84 4.34
N PHE A 100 -1.10 14.91 5.25
CA PHE A 100 -0.98 13.48 5.00
C PHE A 100 -2.36 12.85 4.78
N GLU A 101 -2.45 11.92 3.82
CA GLU A 101 -3.66 11.14 3.54
C GLU A 101 -3.33 9.63 3.61
N ALA A 102 -3.96 8.94 4.57
CA ALA A 102 -3.74 7.51 4.81
C ALA A 102 -4.18 6.62 3.63
N ASP A 103 -5.21 7.05 2.90
CA ASP A 103 -5.80 6.29 1.79
C ASP A 103 -4.81 6.07 0.61
N SER A 104 -3.65 6.73 0.65
CA SER A 104 -2.58 6.56 -0.34
C SER A 104 -1.77 5.28 -0.14
N PHE A 105 -1.94 4.56 0.97
CA PHE A 105 -1.15 3.38 1.30
C PHE A 105 -1.95 2.10 1.13
N LEU A 106 -1.24 1.06 0.65
CA LEU A 106 -1.75 -0.30 0.60
C LEU A 106 -0.84 -1.21 1.42
N ALA A 107 -1.42 -1.92 2.39
CA ALA A 107 -0.71 -2.93 3.16
C ALA A 107 -0.53 -4.20 2.33
N VAL A 108 0.69 -4.75 2.32
CA VAL A 108 1.04 -5.98 1.63
C VAL A 108 1.77 -6.91 2.60
N ALA A 109 1.40 -8.21 2.59
CA ALA A 109 2.15 -9.27 3.25
C ALA A 109 2.75 -10.16 2.16
N GLN A 110 4.08 -10.21 2.09
CA GLN A 110 4.80 -10.70 0.92
C GLN A 110 4.63 -12.21 0.69
N ASN A 111 4.61 -13.03 1.75
CA ASN A 111 4.56 -14.48 1.59
C ASN A 111 3.15 -15.00 1.26
N SER A 112 2.12 -14.41 1.86
CA SER A 112 0.71 -14.78 1.61
C SER A 112 0.14 -14.12 0.35
N GLY A 113 0.78 -13.05 -0.13
CA GLY A 113 0.24 -12.22 -1.22
C GLY A 113 -0.99 -11.40 -0.80
N PHE A 114 -1.23 -11.29 0.50
CA PHE A 114 -2.30 -10.45 1.03
C PHE A 114 -2.04 -8.97 0.73
N HIS A 115 -3.08 -8.27 0.34
CA HIS A 115 -3.07 -6.81 0.20
C HIS A 115 -4.43 -6.23 0.59
N ASN A 116 -4.40 -5.09 1.29
CA ASN A 116 -5.60 -4.38 1.70
C ASN A 116 -5.29 -2.90 1.95
N GLY A 117 -6.32 -2.05 1.83
CA GLY A 117 -6.22 -0.65 2.22
C GLY A 117 -5.96 -0.50 3.72
N VAL A 118 -5.42 0.65 4.11
CA VAL A 118 -5.19 0.98 5.51
C VAL A 118 -6.12 2.09 5.98
N SER A 119 -6.35 2.14 7.29
CA SER A 119 -7.06 3.22 7.97
C SER A 119 -6.13 3.89 8.96
N GLN A 120 -6.20 5.21 9.09
CA GLN A 120 -5.45 5.93 10.12
C GLN A 120 -6.15 5.80 11.47
N GLU A 121 -5.39 5.38 12.48
CA GLU A 121 -5.85 5.39 13.84
C GLU A 121 -5.86 6.83 14.40
N ASN A 122 -6.78 7.08 15.35
CA ASN A 122 -6.90 8.41 15.97
C ASN A 122 -7.11 9.56 14.97
N ARG A 123 -7.99 9.39 13.97
CA ARG A 123 -8.32 10.37 12.92
C ARG A 123 -8.60 11.81 13.42
N LYS A 124 -8.84 11.99 14.72
CA LYS A 124 -9.01 13.30 15.36
C LYS A 124 -7.71 14.06 15.57
N LYS A 125 -6.57 13.40 15.47
CA LYS A 125 -5.26 14.05 15.53
C LYS A 125 -4.88 14.48 14.12
N ASN A 126 -4.83 15.78 13.92
CA ASN A 126 -4.45 16.52 12.74
C ASN A 126 -3.67 15.73 11.68
N GLN A 127 -4.27 15.61 10.51
CA GLN A 127 -3.59 15.14 9.30
C GLN A 127 -2.60 16.18 8.75
N THR A 128 -2.30 17.21 9.53
CA THR A 128 -1.47 18.35 9.15
C THR A 128 -0.17 18.30 9.93
N ILE A 129 0.96 18.36 9.23
CA ILE A 129 2.30 18.34 9.80
C ILE A 129 2.97 19.68 9.52
N GLN A 130 3.32 20.41 10.59
CA GLN A 130 3.94 21.73 10.48
C GLN A 130 5.39 21.64 9.97
N PRO A 131 5.96 22.72 9.41
CA PRO A 131 7.36 22.76 8.99
C PRO A 131 8.31 22.29 10.08
N GLY A 132 9.16 21.31 9.76
CA GLY A 132 10.13 20.71 10.68
C GLY A 132 9.55 19.78 11.74
N GLU A 133 8.23 19.66 11.85
CA GLU A 133 7.57 18.76 12.79
C GLU A 133 7.81 17.29 12.42
N VAL A 134 7.97 16.46 13.46
CA VAL A 134 7.95 15.00 13.36
C VAL A 134 6.71 14.48 14.07
N GLN A 135 5.88 13.75 13.38
CA GLN A 135 4.66 13.17 13.92
C GLN A 135 4.65 11.65 13.74
N GLU A 136 4.41 10.90 14.81
CA GLU A 136 4.17 9.46 14.72
C GLU A 136 2.69 9.21 14.38
N ILE A 137 2.46 8.38 13.37
CA ILE A 137 1.14 8.03 12.87
C ILE A 137 1.03 6.50 12.84
N GLU A 138 -0.10 6.00 13.28
CA GLU A 138 -0.44 4.59 13.25
C GLU A 138 -1.50 4.35 12.19
N LEU A 139 -1.21 3.40 11.28
CA LEU A 139 -2.12 2.93 10.25
C LEU A 139 -2.51 1.49 10.57
N SER A 140 -3.77 1.14 10.40
CA SER A 140 -4.26 -0.22 10.65
C SER A 140 -4.81 -0.89 9.40
N CYS A 141 -4.68 -2.20 9.36
CA CYS A 141 -5.20 -3.05 8.31
C CYS A 141 -5.79 -4.31 8.91
N THR A 142 -7.03 -4.62 8.57
CA THR A 142 -7.72 -5.82 9.06
C THR A 142 -7.41 -7.03 8.18
N VAL A 143 -7.14 -8.15 8.81
CA VAL A 143 -6.89 -9.46 8.18
C VAL A 143 -7.83 -10.50 8.75
N THR A 144 -8.40 -11.32 7.87
CA THR A 144 -9.26 -12.44 8.26
C THR A 144 -8.76 -13.76 7.67
N GLU A 145 -9.10 -14.88 8.30
CA GLU A 145 -8.76 -16.21 7.78
C GLU A 145 -9.34 -16.45 6.38
N ILE A 146 -10.51 -15.86 6.08
CA ILE A 146 -11.15 -15.99 4.76
C ILE A 146 -10.32 -15.34 3.66
N LEU A 147 -9.65 -14.21 3.96
CA LEU A 147 -8.88 -13.46 2.97
C LEU A 147 -7.56 -14.15 2.59
N ILE A 148 -6.87 -14.76 3.56
CA ILE A 148 -5.52 -15.29 3.34
C ILE A 148 -5.41 -16.81 3.51
N GLY A 149 -6.48 -17.45 3.98
CA GLY A 149 -6.52 -18.87 4.30
C GLY A 149 -5.87 -19.20 5.65
N LYS A 150 -6.33 -20.29 6.25
CA LYS A 150 -5.95 -20.72 7.61
C LYS A 150 -4.44 -20.82 7.84
N LYS A 151 -3.71 -21.36 6.85
CA LYS A 151 -2.27 -21.56 6.94
C LYS A 151 -1.53 -20.24 7.21
N TRP A 152 -1.83 -19.20 6.44
CA TRP A 152 -1.17 -17.91 6.53
C TRP A 152 -1.69 -17.09 7.72
N PHE A 153 -2.98 -17.22 8.03
CA PHE A 153 -3.57 -16.55 9.19
C PHE A 153 -2.93 -16.97 10.52
N GLN A 154 -2.51 -18.25 10.61
CA GLN A 154 -1.79 -18.77 11.79
C GLN A 154 -0.32 -18.33 11.84
N LYS A 155 0.23 -17.84 10.72
CA LYS A 155 1.65 -17.49 10.54
C LYS A 155 1.87 -16.00 10.27
N LEU A 156 0.93 -15.15 10.63
CA LEU A 156 1.04 -13.71 10.40
C LEU A 156 2.32 -13.10 10.99
N GLU A 157 2.79 -13.62 12.12
CA GLU A 157 4.02 -13.16 12.76
C GLU A 157 5.31 -13.54 11.98
N GLU A 158 5.21 -14.52 11.06
CA GLU A 158 6.30 -14.93 10.18
C GLU A 158 6.34 -14.12 8.86
N GLU A 159 5.37 -13.23 8.65
CA GLU A 159 5.25 -12.44 7.43
C GLU A 159 6.20 -11.24 7.41
N THR A 160 6.60 -10.83 6.21
CA THR A 160 7.22 -9.54 5.97
C THR A 160 6.15 -8.58 5.49
N TYR A 161 6.01 -7.46 6.20
CA TYR A 161 5.01 -6.45 5.90
C TYR A 161 5.60 -5.26 5.19
N THR A 162 4.90 -4.79 4.16
CA THR A 162 5.23 -3.56 3.46
C THR A 162 3.99 -2.66 3.35
N LEU A 163 4.22 -1.36 3.24
CA LEU A 163 3.22 -0.40 2.81
C LEU A 163 3.64 0.17 1.46
N VAL A 164 2.88 -0.17 0.43
CA VAL A 164 3.08 0.39 -0.91
C VAL A 164 2.37 1.73 -0.99
N TYR A 165 3.07 2.78 -1.43
CA TYR A 165 2.51 4.13 -1.56
C TYR A 165 2.65 4.72 -2.96
N TRP A 166 3.34 4.03 -3.87
CA TRP A 166 3.47 4.40 -5.28
C TRP A 166 3.65 3.15 -6.13
N TRP A 167 2.87 3.03 -7.21
CA TRP A 167 2.83 1.80 -8.01
C TRP A 167 3.59 1.89 -9.32
N TYR A 168 3.64 3.07 -9.96
CA TYR A 168 4.12 3.17 -11.32
C TYR A 168 4.76 4.53 -11.64
N PRO A 169 5.80 4.58 -12.47
CA PRO A 169 6.53 3.49 -13.14
C PRO A 169 7.50 2.74 -12.22
N VAL A 170 7.73 3.24 -11.02
CA VAL A 170 8.59 2.66 -9.98
C VAL A 170 7.69 2.40 -8.77
N GLU A 171 7.59 1.15 -8.38
CA GLU A 171 6.89 0.78 -7.15
C GLU A 171 7.73 1.21 -5.95
N LYS A 172 7.09 1.86 -4.97
CA LYS A 172 7.76 2.34 -3.76
C LYS A 172 7.12 1.73 -2.54
N GLU A 173 7.94 1.06 -1.74
CA GLU A 173 7.51 0.29 -0.57
C GLU A 173 8.24 0.75 0.69
N LEU A 174 7.49 0.88 1.78
CA LEU A 174 8.02 0.99 3.14
C LEU A 174 8.09 -0.41 3.73
N VAL A 175 9.28 -0.90 4.05
CA VAL A 175 9.50 -2.24 4.59
C VAL A 175 9.65 -2.16 6.09
N PHE A 176 8.85 -2.95 6.81
CA PHE A 176 8.91 -3.04 8.27
C PHE A 176 9.71 -4.28 8.66
N THR A 177 10.71 -4.07 9.50
CA THR A 177 11.42 -5.17 10.18
C THR A 177 10.61 -5.57 11.41
N ASN A 178 10.29 -6.84 11.53
CA ASN A 178 9.73 -7.37 12.78
C ASN A 178 10.80 -7.22 13.86
N GLU A 179 10.51 -6.47 14.91
CA GLU A 179 11.35 -6.40 16.12
C GLU A 179 11.13 -7.64 16.98
#